data_9756f16a687188cb2b3aced78ab45778
#
_entry.id   9756f16a687188cb2b3aced78ab45778
#
_cell.length_a   1.000
_cell.length_b   1.000
_cell.length_c   1.000
_cell.angle_alpha   90.00
_cell.angle_beta   90.00
_cell.angle_gamma   90.00
#
_symmetry.space_group_name_H-M   'P 1'
#
loop_
_entity.id
_entity.type
_entity.pdbx_description
1 polymer ?
#
loop_
_entity_poly.entity_id
_entity_poly.type
_entity_poly.pdbx_seq_one_letter_code
_entity_poly.pdbx_strand_id
1 'polypeptide(L)'
;VKKEMELRHGGAYYHISPWGVSWDDENYYLIGYDSDAEQIRHYRVDKMLRIQMSKEDREGREHFKKLDMADYARKSFGMFRGKEQQVKLLVNNRMAGVIIDRFGKEVMMIPADADHFRVSVDVHVSPQFLSWIISLGDDVKIIGPEDVVVRMREEIRRLSRQYGESCR
;
A
#
# COMPACT_ATOMS: atom_id res chain seq x y z
N VAL A 1 7.42 28.98 -13.52
CA VAL A 1 6.33 28.02 -13.76
C VAL A 1 5.27 28.26 -12.68
N LYS A 2 4.11 28.83 -13.02
CA LYS A 2 2.96 28.90 -12.10
C LYS A 2 2.45 27.47 -11.90
N LYS A 3 2.51 26.96 -10.66
CA LYS A 3 1.78 25.76 -10.28
C LYS A 3 0.31 26.15 -10.11
N GLU A 4 -0.48 26.01 -11.15
CA GLU A 4 -1.93 26.05 -11.02
C GLU A 4 -2.39 24.67 -10.58
N MET A 5 -3.17 24.62 -9.47
CA MET A 5 -3.81 23.39 -9.01
C MET A 5 -4.99 23.12 -9.94
N GLU A 6 -4.82 22.14 -10.82
CA GLU A 6 -5.90 21.67 -11.67
C GLU A 6 -6.81 20.72 -10.88
N LEU A 7 -8.09 21.03 -10.82
CA LEU A 7 -9.08 20.18 -10.17
C LEU A 7 -9.35 18.97 -11.06
N ARG A 8 -9.22 17.77 -10.50
CA ARG A 8 -9.59 16.55 -11.21
C ARG A 8 -11.07 16.56 -11.59
N HIS A 9 -11.42 15.89 -12.69
CA HIS A 9 -12.77 15.82 -13.22
C HIS A 9 -13.44 17.18 -13.46
N GLY A 10 -12.65 18.19 -13.85
CA GLY A 10 -13.17 19.54 -14.10
C GLY A 10 -13.78 20.22 -12.88
N GLY A 11 -13.46 19.75 -11.66
CA GLY A 11 -13.99 20.27 -10.40
C GLY A 11 -15.37 19.75 -10.00
N ALA A 12 -15.85 18.68 -10.62
CA ALA A 12 -17.06 17.98 -10.18
C ALA A 12 -16.92 17.40 -8.78
N TYR A 13 -18.04 17.28 -8.06
CA TYR A 13 -18.07 16.63 -6.76
C TYR A 13 -17.91 15.12 -6.90
N TYR A 14 -17.28 14.52 -5.90
CA TYR A 14 -17.25 13.08 -5.70
C TYR A 14 -18.32 12.70 -4.68
N HIS A 15 -19.16 11.73 -4.98
CA HIS A 15 -20.13 11.17 -4.04
C HIS A 15 -19.51 9.97 -3.32
N ILE A 16 -19.09 10.20 -2.08
CA ILE A 16 -18.33 9.21 -1.32
C ILE A 16 -19.06 8.88 -0.03
N SER A 17 -19.33 7.60 0.18
CA SER A 17 -19.83 7.07 1.44
C SER A 17 -18.66 6.80 2.40
N PRO A 18 -18.47 7.61 3.47
CA PRO A 18 -17.34 7.47 4.39
C PRO A 18 -17.52 6.26 5.31
N TRP A 19 -16.47 5.43 5.46
CA TRP A 19 -16.50 4.24 6.29
C TRP A 19 -15.39 4.20 7.34
N GLY A 20 -14.29 4.89 7.13
CA GLY A 20 -13.20 4.95 8.09
C GLY A 20 -12.18 6.04 7.77
N VAL A 21 -11.35 6.31 8.76
CA VAL A 21 -10.17 7.20 8.60
C VAL A 21 -8.95 6.41 9.06
N SER A 22 -7.89 6.46 8.27
CA SER A 22 -6.60 5.86 8.60
C SER A 22 -5.50 6.91 8.57
N TRP A 23 -4.51 6.72 9.41
CA TRP A 23 -3.26 7.48 9.39
C TRP A 23 -2.19 6.65 8.70
N ASP A 24 -1.53 7.19 7.69
CA ASP A 24 -0.43 6.54 6.99
C ASP A 24 0.50 7.61 6.38
N ASP A 25 1.81 7.41 6.51
CA ASP A 25 2.85 8.29 5.97
C ASP A 25 2.55 9.79 6.21
N GLU A 26 2.37 10.17 7.50
CA GLU A 26 2.11 11.54 7.98
C GLU A 26 0.82 12.18 7.44
N ASN A 27 -0.10 11.40 6.87
CA ASN A 27 -1.36 11.91 6.34
C ASN A 27 -2.57 11.13 6.84
N TYR A 28 -3.69 11.83 6.99
CA TYR A 28 -4.99 11.20 7.16
C TYR A 28 -5.62 10.87 5.80
N TYR A 29 -6.16 9.66 5.74
CA TYR A 29 -6.89 9.16 4.57
C TYR A 29 -8.31 8.79 4.96
N LEU A 30 -9.28 9.36 4.28
CA LEU A 30 -10.66 8.88 4.30
C LEU A 30 -10.74 7.62 3.45
N ILE A 31 -11.21 6.54 4.05
CA ILE A 31 -11.53 5.30 3.35
C ILE A 31 -13.03 5.28 3.13
N GLY A 32 -13.45 5.33 1.89
CA GLY A 32 -14.85 5.42 1.52
C GLY A 32 -15.20 4.58 0.30
N TYR A 33 -16.49 4.34 0.13
CA TYR A 33 -17.04 3.73 -1.07
C TYR A 33 -17.37 4.84 -2.07
N ASP A 34 -16.85 4.73 -3.26
CA ASP A 34 -17.12 5.60 -4.39
C ASP A 34 -18.19 4.91 -5.24
N SER A 35 -19.42 5.42 -5.19
CA SER A 35 -20.57 4.83 -5.87
C SER A 35 -20.47 4.91 -7.38
N ASP A 36 -19.85 5.97 -7.92
CA ASP A 36 -19.65 6.12 -9.37
C ASP A 36 -18.65 5.11 -9.93
N ALA A 37 -17.67 4.73 -9.10
CA ALA A 37 -16.63 3.78 -9.47
C ALA A 37 -16.88 2.36 -8.91
N GLU A 38 -17.93 2.16 -8.12
CA GLU A 38 -18.31 0.90 -7.45
C GLU A 38 -17.16 0.24 -6.70
N GLN A 39 -16.37 1.04 -5.96
CA GLN A 39 -15.17 0.53 -5.28
C GLN A 39 -14.77 1.34 -4.06
N ILE A 40 -14.03 0.69 -3.15
CA ILE A 40 -13.38 1.37 -2.03
C ILE A 40 -12.27 2.27 -2.58
N ARG A 41 -12.20 3.52 -2.14
CA ARG A 41 -11.15 4.49 -2.47
C ARG A 41 -10.61 5.17 -1.24
N HIS A 42 -9.37 5.66 -1.37
CA HIS A 42 -8.69 6.45 -0.36
C HIS A 42 -8.55 7.89 -0.84
N TYR A 43 -8.91 8.82 0.02
CA TYR A 43 -8.81 10.25 -0.26
C TYR A 43 -7.99 10.91 0.84
N ARG A 44 -6.94 11.60 0.48
CA ARG A 44 -6.17 12.39 1.44
C ARG A 44 -7.05 13.52 1.98
N VAL A 45 -7.20 13.58 3.30
CA VAL A 45 -8.08 14.54 3.97
C VAL A 45 -7.61 15.98 3.72
N ASP A 46 -6.29 16.23 3.73
CA ASP A 46 -5.70 17.54 3.47
C ASP A 46 -5.86 18.03 2.01
N LYS A 47 -6.30 17.19 1.10
CA LYS A 47 -6.56 17.51 -0.32
C LYS A 47 -8.05 17.67 -0.62
N MET A 48 -8.92 17.50 0.36
CA MET A 48 -10.35 17.68 0.17
C MET A 48 -10.72 19.15 0.14
N LEU A 49 -11.49 19.52 -0.83
CA LEU A 49 -12.00 20.89 -0.99
C LEU A 49 -13.53 20.87 -1.06
N ARG A 50 -14.18 21.90 -0.53
CA ARG A 50 -15.64 22.11 -0.64
C ARG A 50 -16.45 20.91 -0.14
N ILE A 51 -16.08 20.37 1.04
CA ILE A 51 -16.77 19.21 1.61
C ILE A 51 -18.20 19.59 1.99
N GLN A 52 -19.17 18.77 1.58
CA GLN A 52 -20.58 18.93 1.92
C GLN A 52 -21.16 17.57 2.34
N MET A 53 -22.11 17.60 3.26
CA MET A 53 -22.85 16.38 3.63
C MET A 53 -24.02 16.18 2.67
N SER A 54 -24.12 14.98 2.08
CA SER A 54 -25.32 14.54 1.39
C SER A 54 -26.42 14.18 2.37
N LYS A 55 -27.68 14.21 1.91
CA LYS A 55 -28.85 13.68 2.61
C LYS A 55 -29.09 12.20 2.35
N GLU A 56 -28.35 11.64 1.42
CA GLU A 56 -28.45 10.24 1.01
C GLU A 56 -27.78 9.33 2.05
N ASP A 57 -28.29 8.11 2.16
CA ASP A 57 -27.72 7.09 3.01
C ASP A 57 -26.37 6.61 2.46
N ARG A 58 -25.50 6.12 3.38
CA ARG A 58 -24.19 5.57 2.99
C ARG A 58 -24.35 4.27 2.23
N GLU A 59 -23.68 4.16 1.11
CA GLU A 59 -23.60 2.96 0.27
C GLU A 59 -22.35 2.12 0.57
N GLY A 60 -22.27 0.93 -0.04
CA GLY A 60 -21.09 0.07 0.03
C GLY A 60 -20.91 -0.67 1.35
N ARG A 61 -21.94 -0.77 2.19
CA ARG A 61 -21.89 -1.41 3.52
C ARG A 61 -21.38 -2.86 3.46
N GLU A 62 -21.73 -3.60 2.44
CA GLU A 62 -21.33 -5.00 2.24
C GLU A 62 -19.82 -5.15 2.03
N HIS A 63 -19.16 -4.17 1.42
CA HIS A 63 -17.70 -4.16 1.22
C HIS A 63 -16.93 -3.96 2.53
N PHE A 64 -17.57 -3.37 3.54
CA PHE A 64 -16.96 -3.05 4.83
C PHE A 64 -17.38 -3.99 5.97
N LYS A 65 -18.45 -4.78 5.82
CA LYS A 65 -18.93 -5.71 6.88
C LYS A 65 -17.88 -6.72 7.34
N LYS A 66 -16.99 -7.13 6.45
CA LYS A 66 -15.93 -8.13 6.69
C LYS A 66 -14.53 -7.52 6.73
N LEU A 67 -14.44 -6.19 6.55
CA LEU A 67 -13.18 -5.49 6.48
C LEU A 67 -12.73 -5.09 7.89
N ASP A 68 -11.69 -5.74 8.41
CA ASP A 68 -10.96 -5.22 9.54
C ASP A 68 -10.10 -4.05 9.06
N MET A 69 -10.46 -2.84 9.50
CA MET A 69 -9.77 -1.61 9.09
C MET A 69 -8.31 -1.57 9.53
N ALA A 70 -7.97 -2.19 10.67
CA ALA A 70 -6.58 -2.27 11.13
C ALA A 70 -5.77 -3.24 10.27
N ASP A 71 -6.34 -4.38 9.91
CA ASP A 71 -5.73 -5.35 9.00
C ASP A 71 -5.57 -4.76 7.60
N TYR A 72 -6.59 -4.07 7.11
CA TYR A 72 -6.56 -3.39 5.83
C TYR A 72 -5.44 -2.32 5.76
N ALA A 73 -5.29 -1.53 6.82
CA ALA A 73 -4.22 -0.52 6.90
C ALA A 73 -2.83 -1.17 6.94
N ARG A 74 -2.67 -2.29 7.65
CA ARG A 74 -1.39 -3.03 7.70
C ARG A 74 -0.97 -3.59 6.34
N LYS A 75 -1.93 -4.08 5.55
CA LYS A 75 -1.69 -4.63 4.20
C LYS A 75 -1.39 -3.54 3.17
N SER A 76 -1.80 -2.31 3.42
CA SER A 76 -1.63 -1.19 2.50
C SER A 76 -0.33 -0.44 2.76
N PHE A 77 0.40 -0.09 1.72
CA PHE A 77 1.61 0.73 1.77
C PHE A 77 1.30 2.09 1.13
N GLY A 78 1.34 3.17 1.91
CA GLY A 78 1.03 4.53 1.44
C GLY A 78 -0.41 4.67 0.93
N MET A 79 -1.36 3.83 1.40
CA MET A 79 -2.74 3.77 0.92
C MET A 79 -2.86 3.59 -0.61
N PHE A 80 -1.80 3.09 -1.26
CA PHE A 80 -1.83 2.75 -2.67
C PHE A 80 -2.51 1.41 -2.92
N ARG A 81 -3.34 1.36 -3.93
CA ARG A 81 -3.98 0.13 -4.37
C ARG A 81 -2.99 -0.79 -5.06
N GLY A 82 -3.08 -2.05 -4.73
CA GLY A 82 -2.43 -3.14 -5.43
C GLY A 82 -3.34 -4.37 -5.38
N LYS A 83 -2.99 -5.38 -6.14
CA LYS A 83 -3.61 -6.69 -6.00
C LYS A 83 -3.19 -7.25 -4.64
N GLU A 84 -4.15 -7.62 -3.77
CA GLU A 84 -3.85 -8.34 -2.54
C GLU A 84 -3.28 -9.70 -2.88
N GLN A 85 -2.10 -9.97 -2.36
CA GLN A 85 -1.38 -11.24 -2.58
C GLN A 85 -0.61 -11.61 -1.32
N GLN A 86 -0.48 -12.91 -1.11
CA GLN A 86 0.44 -13.45 -0.12
C GLN A 86 1.85 -13.45 -0.72
N VAL A 87 2.74 -12.65 -0.13
CA VAL A 87 4.14 -12.52 -0.55
C VAL A 87 5.03 -13.26 0.44
N LYS A 88 5.97 -14.04 -0.10
CA LYS A 88 6.98 -14.76 0.69
C LYS A 88 8.28 -13.97 0.70
N LEU A 89 8.79 -13.71 1.89
CA LEU A 89 10.03 -12.98 2.10
C LEU A 89 11.06 -13.91 2.76
N LEU A 90 12.32 -13.77 2.36
CA LEU A 90 13.48 -14.24 3.09
C LEU A 90 14.06 -13.02 3.83
N VAL A 91 14.24 -13.13 5.13
CA VAL A 91 14.54 -11.99 6.01
C VAL A 91 15.71 -12.35 6.92
N ASN A 92 16.69 -11.45 7.05
CA ASN A 92 17.77 -11.61 8.01
C ASN A 92 17.21 -11.54 9.44
N ASN A 93 17.71 -12.37 10.35
CA ASN A 93 17.23 -12.49 11.74
C ASN A 93 17.22 -11.15 12.49
N ARG A 94 18.14 -10.24 12.19
CA ARG A 94 18.21 -8.90 12.81
C ARG A 94 17.00 -8.01 12.47
N MET A 95 16.27 -8.32 11.40
CA MET A 95 15.10 -7.57 10.95
C MET A 95 13.77 -8.09 11.52
N ALA A 96 13.81 -9.08 12.42
CA ALA A 96 12.59 -9.65 13.02
C ALA A 96 11.67 -8.57 13.64
N GLY A 97 12.26 -7.59 14.35
CA GLY A 97 11.49 -6.46 14.92
C GLY A 97 10.75 -5.65 13.86
N VAL A 98 11.40 -5.33 12.75
CA VAL A 98 10.79 -4.57 11.64
C VAL A 98 9.59 -5.31 11.04
N ILE A 99 9.72 -6.63 10.90
CA ILE A 99 8.63 -7.48 10.39
C ILE A 99 7.47 -7.52 11.39
N ILE A 100 7.75 -7.68 12.69
CA ILE A 100 6.72 -7.68 13.75
C ILE A 100 6.02 -6.32 13.81
N ASP A 101 6.76 -5.22 13.78
CA ASP A 101 6.20 -3.87 13.84
C ASP A 101 5.28 -3.60 12.64
N ARG A 102 5.63 -4.09 11.47
CA ARG A 102 4.86 -3.87 10.26
C ARG A 102 3.64 -4.79 10.14
N PHE A 103 3.82 -6.09 10.40
CA PHE A 103 2.79 -7.10 10.11
C PHE A 103 2.10 -7.65 11.35
N GLY A 104 2.57 -7.28 12.53
CA GLY A 104 2.00 -7.72 13.81
C GLY A 104 2.71 -8.92 14.40
N LYS A 105 2.44 -9.17 15.69
CA LYS A 105 3.12 -10.22 16.47
C LYS A 105 2.73 -11.64 16.07
N GLU A 106 1.58 -11.80 15.42
CA GLU A 106 1.05 -13.10 15.00
C GLU A 106 1.67 -13.60 13.67
N VAL A 107 2.58 -12.82 13.08
CA VAL A 107 3.24 -13.23 11.84
C VAL A 107 4.14 -14.45 12.09
N MET A 108 3.90 -15.53 11.32
CA MET A 108 4.65 -16.77 11.47
C MET A 108 6.03 -16.67 10.81
N MET A 109 7.09 -16.72 11.61
CA MET A 109 8.48 -16.73 11.17
C MET A 109 9.02 -18.15 11.21
N ILE A 110 9.46 -18.67 10.06
CA ILE A 110 9.97 -20.02 9.92
C ILE A 110 11.48 -19.95 9.64
N PRO A 111 12.34 -20.51 10.50
CA PRO A 111 13.77 -20.54 10.24
C PRO A 111 14.11 -21.09 8.86
N ALA A 112 15.00 -20.44 8.14
CA ALA A 112 15.46 -20.86 6.81
C ALA A 112 16.89 -21.40 6.85
N ASP A 113 17.77 -20.70 7.55
CA ASP A 113 19.17 -21.04 7.81
C ASP A 113 19.64 -20.38 9.13
N ALA A 114 20.94 -20.34 9.37
CA ALA A 114 21.51 -19.75 10.60
C ALA A 114 21.21 -18.25 10.75
N ASP A 115 21.11 -17.52 9.64
CA ASP A 115 21.04 -16.06 9.62
C ASP A 115 19.68 -15.54 9.15
N HIS A 116 18.79 -16.40 8.62
CA HIS A 116 17.56 -15.99 8.00
C HIS A 116 16.35 -16.80 8.44
N PHE A 117 15.18 -16.15 8.36
CA PHE A 117 13.86 -16.79 8.44
C PHE A 117 13.02 -16.46 7.20
N ARG A 118 12.01 -17.29 6.97
CA ARG A 118 10.97 -17.04 5.96
C ARG A 118 9.71 -16.55 6.63
N VAL A 119 9.02 -15.63 5.97
CA VAL A 119 7.73 -15.15 6.41
C VAL A 119 6.80 -15.02 5.20
N SER A 120 5.51 -15.33 5.40
CA SER A 120 4.45 -15.09 4.41
C SER A 120 3.56 -13.96 4.93
N VAL A 121 3.40 -12.91 4.14
CA VAL A 121 2.64 -11.71 4.51
C VAL A 121 1.60 -11.39 3.43
N ASP A 122 0.39 -11.04 3.84
CA ASP A 122 -0.65 -10.59 2.93
C ASP A 122 -0.53 -9.08 2.73
N VAL A 123 -0.29 -8.64 1.50
CA VAL A 123 -0.05 -7.25 1.16
C VAL A 123 -0.72 -6.84 -0.15
N HIS A 124 -1.04 -5.56 -0.27
CA HIS A 124 -1.36 -4.96 -1.55
C HIS A 124 -0.04 -4.68 -2.30
N VAL A 125 0.26 -5.52 -3.29
CA VAL A 125 1.50 -5.36 -4.07
C VAL A 125 1.41 -4.10 -4.92
N SER A 126 2.14 -3.08 -4.51
CA SER A 126 2.15 -1.73 -5.07
C SER A 126 3.59 -1.24 -5.26
N PRO A 127 3.84 -0.15 -6.01
CA PRO A 127 5.17 0.47 -6.06
C PRO A 127 5.72 0.83 -4.67
N GLN A 128 4.85 1.24 -3.73
CA GLN A 128 5.24 1.59 -2.36
C GLN A 128 5.70 0.37 -1.57
N PHE A 129 5.02 -0.78 -1.72
CA PHE A 129 5.49 -2.03 -1.14
C PHE A 129 6.87 -2.42 -1.70
N LEU A 130 7.07 -2.33 -3.01
CA LEU A 130 8.38 -2.63 -3.62
C LEU A 130 9.46 -1.66 -3.14
N SER A 131 9.15 -0.36 -3.03
CA SER A 131 10.07 0.65 -2.50
C SER A 131 10.40 0.39 -1.03
N TRP A 132 9.43 -0.04 -0.23
CA TRP A 132 9.68 -0.43 1.16
C TRP A 132 10.65 -1.63 1.23
N ILE A 133 10.46 -2.66 0.42
CA ILE A 133 11.42 -3.78 0.34
C ILE A 133 12.82 -3.29 -0.05
N ILE A 134 12.93 -2.40 -1.04
CA ILE A 134 14.21 -1.82 -1.47
C ILE A 134 14.88 -1.05 -0.32
N SER A 135 14.11 -0.34 0.49
CA SER A 135 14.64 0.43 1.63
C SER A 135 15.25 -0.44 2.73
N LEU A 136 14.91 -1.74 2.77
CA LEU A 136 15.47 -2.69 3.73
C LEU A 136 16.80 -3.31 3.26
N GLY A 137 17.29 -2.90 2.08
CA GLY A 137 18.60 -3.32 1.55
C GLY A 137 18.71 -4.83 1.34
N ASP A 138 19.86 -5.38 1.67
CA ASP A 138 20.18 -6.80 1.47
C ASP A 138 19.52 -7.72 2.50
N ASP A 139 18.89 -7.15 3.53
CA ASP A 139 18.32 -7.91 4.65
C ASP A 139 17.00 -8.58 4.33
N VAL A 140 16.29 -8.12 3.29
CA VAL A 140 14.98 -8.64 2.92
C VAL A 140 14.90 -8.89 1.42
N LYS A 141 14.48 -10.11 1.07
CA LYS A 141 14.32 -10.51 -0.33
C LYS A 141 12.95 -11.12 -0.57
N ILE A 142 12.27 -10.70 -1.63
CA ILE A 142 11.07 -11.37 -2.12
C ILE A 142 11.47 -12.70 -2.76
N ILE A 143 10.94 -13.81 -2.24
CA ILE A 143 11.19 -15.15 -2.77
C ILE A 143 9.97 -15.80 -3.41
N GLY A 144 8.85 -15.12 -3.44
CA GLY A 144 7.62 -15.54 -4.10
C GLY A 144 6.42 -14.65 -3.78
N PRO A 145 5.35 -14.77 -4.54
CA PRO A 145 5.20 -15.57 -5.75
C PRO A 145 5.99 -14.97 -6.94
N GLU A 146 6.16 -15.76 -8.01
CA GLU A 146 7.04 -15.37 -9.14
C GLU A 146 6.61 -14.08 -9.83
N ASP A 147 5.32 -13.82 -9.97
CA ASP A 147 4.82 -12.56 -10.56
C ASP A 147 5.28 -11.33 -9.76
N VAL A 148 5.35 -11.42 -8.43
CA VAL A 148 5.88 -10.33 -7.58
C VAL A 148 7.39 -10.20 -7.71
N VAL A 149 8.11 -11.31 -7.80
CA VAL A 149 9.56 -11.32 -8.07
C VAL A 149 9.86 -10.67 -9.42
N VAL A 150 9.08 -10.98 -10.46
CA VAL A 150 9.20 -10.36 -11.79
C VAL A 150 8.97 -8.85 -11.71
N ARG A 151 7.93 -8.39 -11.01
CA ARG A 151 7.67 -6.94 -10.80
C ARG A 151 8.83 -6.24 -10.09
N MET A 152 9.44 -6.87 -9.09
CA MET A 152 10.63 -6.32 -8.42
C MET A 152 11.81 -6.20 -9.41
N ARG A 153 12.06 -7.22 -10.24
CA ARG A 153 13.11 -7.17 -11.27
C ARG A 153 12.86 -6.04 -12.28
N GLU A 154 11.61 -5.82 -12.67
CA GLU A 154 11.23 -4.72 -13.56
C GLU A 154 11.50 -3.35 -12.91
N GLU A 155 11.17 -3.20 -11.63
CA GLU A 155 11.44 -1.98 -10.89
C GLU A 155 12.95 -1.70 -10.76
N ILE A 156 13.74 -2.71 -10.46
CA ILE A 156 15.21 -2.61 -10.43
C ILE A 156 15.76 -2.17 -11.81
N ARG A 157 15.25 -2.76 -12.90
CA ARG A 157 15.66 -2.36 -14.26
C ARG A 157 15.26 -0.91 -14.58
N ARG A 158 14.09 -0.48 -14.12
CA ARG A 158 13.63 0.91 -14.26
C ARG A 158 14.57 1.86 -13.53
N LEU A 159 14.91 1.56 -12.27
CA LEU A 159 15.85 2.36 -11.47
C LEU A 159 17.25 2.36 -12.08
N SER A 160 17.76 1.22 -12.52
CA SER A 160 19.06 1.12 -13.19
C SER A 160 19.12 1.96 -14.47
N ARG A 161 18.05 2.02 -15.26
CA ARG A 161 17.99 2.92 -16.43
C ARG A 161 17.95 4.40 -16.06
N GLN A 162 17.31 4.73 -14.93
CA GLN A 162 17.16 6.12 -14.48
C GLN A 162 18.42 6.67 -13.83
N TYR A 163 19.17 5.84 -13.10
CA TYR A 163 20.31 6.24 -12.28
C TYR A 163 21.62 5.53 -12.68
N GLY A 164 21.56 4.58 -13.62
CA GLY A 164 22.74 3.92 -14.13
C GLY A 164 23.66 4.94 -14.82
N GLU A 165 24.96 4.80 -14.62
CA GLU A 165 25.95 5.61 -15.33
C GLU A 165 25.77 5.37 -16.83
N SER A 166 25.57 6.46 -17.58
CA SER A 166 25.75 6.42 -19.03
C SER A 166 27.21 6.05 -19.27
N CYS A 167 27.49 4.82 -19.68
CA CYS A 167 28.81 4.50 -20.25
C CYS A 167 29.09 5.53 -21.35
N ARG A 168 29.96 6.48 -21.04
CA ARG A 168 30.55 7.39 -22.04
C ARG A 168 31.61 6.64 -22.81
#